data_09d299b5612f80e7f5efc128c24cd3f1
#
_entry.id   09d299b5612f80e7f5efc128c24cd3f1
#
_cell.length_a   1.000
_cell.length_b   1.000
_cell.length_c   1.000
_cell.angle_alpha   90.00
_cell.angle_beta   90.00
_cell.angle_gamma   90.00
#
_symmetry.space_group_name_H-M   'P 1'
#
loop_
_entity.id
_entity.type
_entity.pdbx_description
1 polymer ?
#
loop_
_entity_poly.entity_id
_entity_poly.type
_entity_poly.pdbx_seq_one_letter_code
_entity_poly.pdbx_strand_id
1 'polypeptide(L)'
;DKGSGAVFFSHCPLQCVYCQNKELVSGSGIQISLQKFKEVLLRLQNEEHAANINLVTPTHYTPSIAVALGELRNSGALTIPVVYNTSSFDSLEALRLMKGNVDVYLADFKYASALEAGKLSHAPRYPEIALAAIEEMVAQVPVWEEDDEGLLLKGVIVRHLVLPGRVEESKRALATLYERFGGSVRLSIMSQYTPLASGLERYGLAGRVSEEEYEEVLEYADSLGIEDYFWQQG
;
A
#
# COMPACT_ATOMS: atom_id res chain seq x y z
N ASP A 1 4.47 -9.91 -20.69
CA ASP A 1 4.46 -8.91 -19.61
C ASP A 1 5.31 -9.39 -18.45
N LYS A 2 6.22 -8.55 -17.96
CA LYS A 2 7.02 -8.86 -16.76
C LYS A 2 6.16 -8.66 -15.52
N GLY A 3 6.05 -9.69 -14.67
CA GLY A 3 5.33 -9.62 -13.41
C GLY A 3 6.11 -8.90 -12.32
N SER A 4 5.43 -8.60 -11.20
CA SER A 4 6.05 -8.05 -9.97
C SER A 4 6.61 -9.19 -9.10
N GLY A 5 7.84 -9.07 -8.63
CA GLY A 5 8.49 -9.99 -7.70
C GLY A 5 8.02 -9.75 -6.25
N ALA A 6 6.89 -10.33 -5.86
CA ALA A 6 6.29 -10.07 -4.56
C ALA A 6 6.95 -10.89 -3.43
N VAL A 7 7.34 -10.20 -2.35
CA VAL A 7 7.82 -10.80 -1.10
C VAL A 7 6.86 -10.42 0.02
N PHE A 8 6.15 -11.40 0.56
CA PHE A 8 5.16 -11.21 1.61
C PHE A 8 5.80 -11.38 2.99
N PHE A 9 5.61 -10.39 3.86
CA PHE A 9 6.09 -10.43 5.23
C PHE A 9 4.96 -10.77 6.19
N SER A 10 5.26 -11.60 7.20
CA SER A 10 4.33 -11.95 8.26
C SER A 10 4.15 -10.81 9.26
N HIS A 11 3.04 -10.83 9.99
CA HIS A 11 2.70 -9.87 11.05
C HIS A 11 2.41 -8.45 10.52
N CYS A 12 1.18 -8.22 10.08
CA CYS A 12 0.70 -6.87 9.79
C CYS A 12 0.48 -6.08 11.09
N PRO A 13 0.86 -4.80 11.17
CA PRO A 13 0.60 -3.95 12.35
C PRO A 13 -0.88 -3.64 12.55
N LEU A 14 -1.70 -3.76 11.50
CA LEU A 14 -3.15 -3.61 11.56
C LEU A 14 -3.85 -4.95 11.70
N GLN A 15 -4.96 -4.96 12.42
CA GLN A 15 -5.83 -6.13 12.61
C GLN A 15 -7.19 -5.90 11.98
N CYS A 16 -7.21 -5.61 10.67
CA CYS A 16 -8.44 -5.33 9.96
C CYS A 16 -9.38 -6.53 10.00
N VAL A 17 -10.62 -6.32 10.45
CA VAL A 17 -11.65 -7.38 10.55
C VAL A 17 -11.97 -8.00 9.18
N TYR A 18 -11.76 -7.25 8.12
CA TYR A 18 -12.00 -7.64 6.73
C TYR A 18 -10.73 -8.03 5.96
N CYS A 19 -9.62 -8.29 6.66
CA CYS A 19 -8.35 -8.61 5.99
C CYS A 19 -8.53 -9.82 5.05
N GLN A 20 -8.14 -9.64 3.79
CA GLN A 20 -8.15 -10.70 2.77
C GLN A 20 -6.92 -11.61 2.86
N ASN A 21 -5.85 -11.14 3.53
CA ASN A 21 -4.58 -11.84 3.71
C ASN A 21 -4.38 -12.26 5.17
N LYS A 22 -5.32 -12.99 5.75
CA LYS A 22 -5.28 -13.40 7.16
C LYS A 22 -4.04 -14.21 7.54
N GLU A 23 -3.52 -14.99 6.61
CA GLU A 23 -2.30 -15.79 6.82
C GLU A 23 -1.08 -14.89 7.10
N LEU A 24 -0.99 -13.73 6.47
CA LEU A 24 0.06 -12.76 6.77
C LEU A 24 -0.05 -12.22 8.20
N VAL A 25 -1.27 -11.94 8.66
CA VAL A 25 -1.50 -11.43 10.03
C VAL A 25 -1.19 -12.50 11.08
N SER A 26 -1.48 -13.77 10.80
CA SER A 26 -1.29 -14.89 11.74
C SER A 26 0.16 -15.30 11.96
N GLY A 27 1.09 -14.79 11.16
CA GLY A 27 2.52 -15.10 11.33
C GLY A 27 2.96 -16.46 10.80
N SER A 28 2.25 -17.02 9.83
CA SER A 28 2.54 -18.34 9.23
C SER A 28 3.76 -18.36 8.28
N GLY A 29 4.61 -17.34 8.27
CA GLY A 29 5.79 -17.25 7.41
C GLY A 29 6.96 -18.15 7.84
N ILE A 30 7.93 -18.30 6.95
CA ILE A 30 9.19 -19.01 7.20
C ILE A 30 10.25 -17.99 7.61
N GLN A 31 10.91 -18.23 8.73
CA GLN A 31 12.05 -17.40 9.15
C GLN A 31 13.26 -17.67 8.25
N ILE A 32 13.81 -16.62 7.68
CA ILE A 32 15.01 -16.71 6.83
C ILE A 32 16.09 -15.73 7.35
N SER A 33 17.36 -16.04 7.02
CA SER A 33 18.47 -15.14 7.32
C SER A 33 18.47 -13.93 6.38
N LEU A 34 19.16 -12.85 6.78
CA LEU A 34 19.35 -11.67 5.93
C LEU A 34 20.05 -12.03 4.61
N GLN A 35 21.01 -12.95 4.65
CA GLN A 35 21.69 -13.45 3.46
C GLN A 35 20.70 -14.16 2.52
N LYS A 36 19.84 -15.02 3.07
CA LYS A 36 18.82 -15.72 2.27
C LYS A 36 17.80 -14.74 1.68
N PHE A 37 17.44 -13.68 2.42
CA PHE A 37 16.58 -12.63 1.90
C PHE A 37 17.21 -11.91 0.68
N LYS A 38 18.49 -11.54 0.76
CA LYS A 38 19.21 -10.95 -0.39
C LYS A 38 19.23 -11.88 -1.61
N GLU A 39 19.47 -13.18 -1.39
CA GLU A 39 19.43 -14.19 -2.46
C GLU A 39 18.05 -14.28 -3.13
N VAL A 40 16.97 -14.19 -2.35
CA VAL A 40 15.59 -14.17 -2.89
C VAL A 40 15.37 -12.95 -3.78
N LEU A 41 15.80 -11.74 -3.35
CA LEU A 41 15.67 -10.53 -4.15
C LEU A 41 16.42 -10.63 -5.47
N LEU A 42 17.66 -11.11 -5.43
CA LEU A 42 18.48 -11.29 -6.64
C LEU A 42 17.91 -12.38 -7.56
N ARG A 43 17.34 -13.46 -7.02
CA ARG A 43 16.67 -14.47 -7.82
C ARG A 43 15.46 -13.90 -8.55
N LEU A 44 14.61 -13.13 -7.86
CA LEU A 44 13.46 -12.47 -8.49
C LEU A 44 13.89 -11.57 -9.65
N GLN A 45 14.98 -10.83 -9.49
CA GLN A 45 15.52 -9.98 -10.56
C GLN A 45 16.13 -10.80 -11.70
N ASN A 46 17.04 -11.73 -11.40
CA ASN A 46 17.95 -12.33 -12.39
C ASN A 46 17.41 -13.61 -13.05
N GLU A 47 16.59 -14.37 -12.31
CA GLU A 47 16.07 -15.66 -12.79
C GLU A 47 14.60 -15.56 -13.19
N GLU A 48 13.78 -14.88 -12.38
CA GLU A 48 12.35 -14.69 -12.62
C GLU A 48 12.05 -13.45 -13.51
N HIS A 49 13.07 -12.62 -13.77
CA HIS A 49 12.98 -11.40 -14.58
C HIS A 49 11.85 -10.46 -14.16
N ALA A 50 11.62 -10.32 -12.84
CA ALA A 50 10.60 -9.46 -12.29
C ALA A 50 10.82 -8.00 -12.70
N ALA A 51 9.74 -7.29 -12.97
CA ALA A 51 9.77 -5.86 -13.30
C ALA A 51 10.21 -4.99 -12.12
N ASN A 52 9.88 -5.42 -10.89
CA ASN A 52 10.23 -4.76 -9.63
C ASN A 52 10.25 -5.77 -8.49
N ILE A 53 10.79 -5.37 -7.34
CA ILE A 53 10.64 -6.07 -6.07
C ILE A 53 9.50 -5.42 -5.29
N ASN A 54 8.42 -6.15 -5.01
CA ASN A 54 7.29 -5.67 -4.24
C ASN A 54 7.33 -6.25 -2.82
N LEU A 55 7.68 -5.42 -1.85
CA LEU A 55 7.75 -5.75 -0.42
C LEU A 55 6.36 -5.57 0.21
N VAL A 56 5.61 -6.64 0.40
CA VAL A 56 4.23 -6.59 0.89
C VAL A 56 4.18 -6.72 2.41
N THR A 57 3.66 -5.70 3.09
CA THR A 57 3.54 -5.60 4.56
C THR A 57 4.92 -5.66 5.27
N PRO A 58 5.91 -4.87 4.85
CA PRO A 58 7.29 -4.96 5.35
C PRO A 58 7.53 -4.29 6.71
N THR A 59 6.56 -3.56 7.24
CA THR A 59 6.65 -2.62 8.37
C THR A 59 7.47 -3.14 9.56
N HIS A 60 7.23 -4.38 10.02
CA HIS A 60 7.94 -4.96 11.17
C HIS A 60 9.42 -5.30 10.91
N TYR A 61 9.80 -5.41 9.64
CA TYR A 61 11.13 -5.87 9.23
C TYR A 61 11.97 -4.76 8.62
N THR A 62 11.47 -3.54 8.63
CA THR A 62 12.11 -2.36 8.00
C THR A 62 13.61 -2.21 8.32
N PRO A 63 14.09 -2.35 9.57
CA PRO A 63 15.52 -2.21 9.84
C PRO A 63 16.37 -3.25 9.10
N SER A 64 15.93 -4.52 9.07
CA SER A 64 16.65 -5.59 8.36
C SER A 64 16.58 -5.43 6.84
N ILE A 65 15.43 -5.00 6.34
CA ILE A 65 15.21 -4.73 4.91
C ILE A 65 16.11 -3.59 4.46
N ALA A 66 16.20 -2.50 5.22
CA ALA A 66 17.05 -1.34 4.91
C ALA A 66 18.53 -1.74 4.77
N VAL A 67 19.03 -2.60 5.67
CA VAL A 67 20.38 -3.13 5.59
C VAL A 67 20.58 -3.95 4.30
N ALA A 68 19.70 -4.89 4.03
CA ALA A 68 19.80 -5.77 2.84
C ALA A 68 19.76 -4.97 1.53
N LEU A 69 18.81 -4.04 1.40
CA LEU A 69 18.68 -3.21 0.21
C LEU A 69 19.87 -2.27 0.05
N GLY A 70 20.33 -1.64 1.15
CA GLY A 70 21.50 -0.78 1.12
C GLY A 70 22.76 -1.51 0.63
N GLU A 71 23.01 -2.74 1.11
CA GLU A 71 24.14 -3.55 0.63
C GLU A 71 24.03 -3.91 -0.85
N LEU A 72 22.82 -4.35 -1.30
CA LEU A 72 22.60 -4.75 -2.69
C LEU A 72 22.67 -3.57 -3.67
N ARG A 73 22.15 -2.40 -3.27
CA ARG A 73 22.24 -1.18 -4.11
C ARG A 73 23.65 -0.61 -4.16
N ASN A 74 24.33 -0.55 -3.03
CA ASN A 74 25.72 -0.04 -2.97
C ASN A 74 26.69 -0.92 -3.79
N SER A 75 26.42 -2.21 -3.91
CA SER A 75 27.20 -3.11 -4.76
C SER A 75 26.77 -3.09 -6.24
N GLY A 76 25.68 -2.42 -6.58
CA GLY A 76 25.09 -2.45 -7.92
C GLY A 76 24.43 -3.77 -8.31
N ALA A 77 24.23 -4.67 -7.34
CA ALA A 77 23.65 -6.01 -7.60
C ALA A 77 22.12 -5.96 -7.81
N LEU A 78 21.41 -5.05 -7.13
CA LEU A 78 19.97 -4.84 -7.31
C LEU A 78 19.74 -3.56 -8.11
N THR A 79 19.13 -3.70 -9.28
CA THR A 79 18.97 -2.61 -10.27
C THR A 79 17.52 -2.30 -10.61
N ILE A 80 16.59 -3.24 -10.38
CA ILE A 80 15.16 -3.02 -10.62
C ILE A 80 14.52 -2.20 -9.49
N PRO A 81 13.38 -1.52 -9.76
CA PRO A 81 12.68 -0.74 -8.74
C PRO A 81 12.26 -1.57 -7.52
N VAL A 82 12.30 -0.95 -6.35
CA VAL A 82 11.79 -1.52 -5.09
C VAL A 82 10.50 -0.80 -4.71
N VAL A 83 9.43 -1.56 -4.57
CA VAL A 83 8.10 -1.11 -4.16
C VAL A 83 7.91 -1.44 -2.67
N TYR A 84 7.61 -0.44 -1.86
CA TYR A 84 7.24 -0.59 -0.46
C TYR A 84 5.72 -0.55 -0.33
N ASN A 85 5.10 -1.73 -0.18
CA ASN A 85 3.64 -1.91 -0.17
C ASN A 85 3.15 -2.05 1.26
N THR A 86 2.53 -1.00 1.76
CA THR A 86 2.19 -0.85 3.18
C THR A 86 0.76 -0.40 3.42
N SER A 87 0.27 -0.69 4.62
CA SER A 87 -0.97 -0.13 5.15
C SER A 87 -0.86 1.34 5.58
N SER A 88 0.30 1.97 5.42
CA SER A 88 0.66 3.31 5.93
C SER A 88 0.61 3.45 7.47
N PHE A 89 0.47 2.35 8.20
CA PHE A 89 0.56 2.37 9.67
C PHE A 89 2.01 2.15 10.11
N ASP A 90 2.87 3.04 9.62
CA ASP A 90 4.33 3.00 9.80
C ASP A 90 4.80 4.13 10.71
N SER A 91 5.87 3.89 11.47
CA SER A 91 6.55 4.97 12.17
C SER A 91 7.44 5.78 11.20
N LEU A 92 7.55 7.08 11.43
CA LEU A 92 8.42 7.93 10.63
C LEU A 92 9.89 7.50 10.70
N GLU A 93 10.32 6.96 11.85
CA GLU A 93 11.66 6.43 12.03
C GLU A 93 11.92 5.23 11.10
N ALA A 94 10.97 4.29 11.02
CA ALA A 94 11.07 3.14 10.12
C ALA A 94 11.13 3.59 8.65
N LEU A 95 10.28 4.53 8.23
CA LEU A 95 10.30 5.06 6.87
C LEU A 95 11.62 5.76 6.54
N ARG A 96 12.19 6.53 7.48
CA ARG A 96 13.49 7.20 7.27
C ARG A 96 14.63 6.23 7.07
N LEU A 97 14.60 5.04 7.68
CA LEU A 97 15.59 3.99 7.40
C LEU A 97 15.52 3.49 5.95
N MET A 98 14.37 3.61 5.30
CA MET A 98 14.17 3.19 3.91
C MET A 98 14.57 4.23 2.87
N LYS A 99 14.91 5.46 3.30
CA LYS A 99 15.28 6.55 2.40
C LYS A 99 16.43 6.15 1.47
N GLY A 100 16.19 6.31 0.16
CA GLY A 100 17.15 5.93 -0.89
C GLY A 100 17.15 4.43 -1.26
N ASN A 101 16.37 3.60 -0.55
CA ASN A 101 16.23 2.18 -0.83
C ASN A 101 14.89 1.82 -1.49
N VAL A 102 13.92 2.74 -1.48
CA VAL A 102 12.59 2.57 -2.07
C VAL A 102 12.45 3.51 -3.25
N ASP A 103 11.92 3.01 -4.34
CA ASP A 103 11.63 3.76 -5.56
C ASP A 103 10.14 4.08 -5.67
N VAL A 104 9.29 3.17 -5.25
CA VAL A 104 7.84 3.32 -5.30
C VAL A 104 7.22 3.03 -3.94
N TYR A 105 6.43 3.96 -3.43
CA TYR A 105 5.55 3.70 -2.29
C TYR A 105 4.14 3.34 -2.79
N LEU A 106 3.66 2.17 -2.38
CA LEU A 106 2.30 1.72 -2.59
C LEU A 106 1.59 1.71 -1.24
N ALA A 107 1.03 2.86 -0.88
CA ALA A 107 0.51 3.18 0.44
C ALA A 107 -1.01 3.04 0.49
N ASP A 108 -1.56 2.42 1.53
CA ASP A 108 -3.01 2.42 1.72
C ASP A 108 -3.44 3.62 2.58
N PHE A 109 -4.52 4.29 2.21
CA PHE A 109 -5.27 5.17 3.09
C PHE A 109 -6.69 4.61 3.26
N LYS A 110 -6.87 3.86 4.35
CA LYS A 110 -8.07 3.02 4.54
C LYS A 110 -9.26 3.79 5.10
N TYR A 111 -9.01 4.78 5.96
CA TYR A 111 -10.04 5.54 6.68
C TYR A 111 -9.60 6.98 6.90
N ALA A 112 -10.54 7.92 6.78
CA ALA A 112 -10.41 9.30 7.26
C ALA A 112 -10.91 9.45 8.70
N SER A 113 -11.81 8.57 9.15
CA SER A 113 -12.45 8.62 10.45
C SER A 113 -11.74 7.74 11.48
N ALA A 114 -11.40 8.32 12.65
CA ALA A 114 -10.88 7.57 13.79
C ALA A 114 -11.89 6.51 14.30
N LEU A 115 -13.19 6.78 14.16
CA LEU A 115 -14.26 5.85 14.55
C LEU A 115 -14.24 4.59 13.69
N GLU A 116 -14.23 4.73 12.34
CA GLU A 116 -14.18 3.57 11.42
C GLU A 116 -12.84 2.84 11.55
N ALA A 117 -11.73 3.54 11.69
CA ALA A 117 -10.41 2.96 11.93
C ALA A 117 -10.37 2.13 13.23
N GLY A 118 -10.95 2.64 14.31
CA GLY A 118 -11.08 1.92 15.57
C GLY A 118 -11.98 0.69 15.47
N LYS A 119 -13.12 0.83 14.78
CA LYS A 119 -14.10 -0.23 14.59
C LYS A 119 -13.61 -1.37 13.69
N LEU A 120 -12.95 -1.03 12.58
CA LEU A 120 -12.61 -1.99 11.53
C LEU A 120 -11.17 -2.48 11.57
N SER A 121 -10.24 -1.76 12.23
CA SER A 121 -8.81 -2.12 12.29
C SER A 121 -8.20 -2.00 13.69
N HIS A 122 -9.01 -1.75 14.72
CA HIS A 122 -8.57 -1.55 16.11
C HIS A 122 -7.49 -0.46 16.28
N ALA A 123 -7.46 0.51 15.38
CA ALA A 123 -6.43 1.54 15.28
C ALA A 123 -7.05 2.95 15.15
N PRO A 124 -7.65 3.54 16.20
CA PRO A 124 -8.35 4.83 16.09
C PRO A 124 -7.42 5.99 15.68
N ARG A 125 -6.11 5.87 15.88
CA ARG A 125 -5.12 6.86 15.43
C ARG A 125 -4.63 6.62 13.99
N TYR A 126 -5.21 5.66 13.27
CA TYR A 126 -4.78 5.31 11.90
C TYR A 126 -4.76 6.53 10.95
N PRO A 127 -5.81 7.37 10.86
CA PRO A 127 -5.81 8.48 9.90
C PRO A 127 -4.64 9.44 10.10
N GLU A 128 -4.36 9.81 11.35
CA GLU A 128 -3.24 10.69 11.72
C GLU A 128 -1.88 10.09 11.32
N ILE A 129 -1.67 8.82 11.71
CA ILE A 129 -0.42 8.11 11.45
C ILE A 129 -0.22 7.89 9.95
N ALA A 130 -1.26 7.48 9.23
CA ALA A 130 -1.19 7.21 7.80
C ALA A 130 -0.90 8.48 6.99
N LEU A 131 -1.51 9.61 7.33
CA LEU A 131 -1.23 10.88 6.66
C LEU A 131 0.22 11.33 6.88
N ALA A 132 0.74 11.23 8.10
CA ALA A 132 2.13 11.56 8.40
C ALA A 132 3.11 10.61 7.66
N ALA A 133 2.77 9.32 7.58
CA ALA A 133 3.57 8.34 6.85
C ALA A 133 3.60 8.64 5.34
N ILE A 134 2.44 8.93 4.73
CA ILE A 134 2.36 9.28 3.30
C ILE A 134 3.13 10.58 3.02
N GLU A 135 3.08 11.57 3.91
CA GLU A 135 3.86 12.82 3.79
C GLU A 135 5.37 12.54 3.78
N GLU A 136 5.86 11.67 4.66
CA GLU A 136 7.26 11.23 4.66
C GLU A 136 7.61 10.47 3.36
N MET A 137 6.72 9.61 2.84
CA MET A 137 6.92 8.89 1.58
C MET A 137 7.02 9.84 0.39
N VAL A 138 6.14 10.84 0.31
CA VAL A 138 6.21 11.90 -0.73
C VAL A 138 7.49 12.70 -0.61
N ALA A 139 7.94 13.03 0.60
CA ALA A 139 9.22 13.74 0.81
C ALA A 139 10.43 12.90 0.39
N GLN A 140 10.35 11.58 0.44
CA GLN A 140 11.41 10.68 0.00
C GLN A 140 11.42 10.45 -1.51
N VAL A 141 10.24 10.36 -2.15
CA VAL A 141 10.07 10.12 -3.58
C VAL A 141 9.11 11.18 -4.15
N PRO A 142 9.59 12.43 -4.34
CA PRO A 142 8.74 13.55 -4.76
C PRO A 142 8.45 13.60 -6.27
N VAL A 143 8.95 12.63 -7.02
CA VAL A 143 8.84 12.59 -8.49
C VAL A 143 7.99 11.42 -8.94
N TRP A 144 7.34 11.57 -10.09
CA TRP A 144 6.70 10.48 -10.82
C TRP A 144 7.55 10.19 -12.05
N GLU A 145 8.00 8.95 -12.21
CA GLU A 145 8.87 8.53 -13.29
C GLU A 145 8.43 7.16 -13.84
N GLU A 146 8.20 7.07 -15.13
CA GLU A 146 7.85 5.84 -15.86
C GLU A 146 8.89 5.56 -16.93
N ASP A 147 9.03 4.30 -17.33
CA ASP A 147 9.83 3.94 -18.49
C ASP A 147 9.02 4.11 -19.80
N ASP A 148 9.68 3.83 -20.93
CA ASP A 148 9.08 3.95 -22.27
C ASP A 148 7.90 2.95 -22.49
N GLU A 149 7.76 1.93 -21.64
CA GLU A 149 6.68 0.93 -21.67
C GLU A 149 5.54 1.30 -20.69
N GLY A 150 5.66 2.42 -19.93
CA GLY A 150 4.69 2.88 -18.93
C GLY A 150 4.81 2.15 -17.60
N LEU A 151 5.91 1.45 -17.33
CA LEU A 151 6.17 0.85 -16.03
C LEU A 151 6.64 1.92 -15.03
N LEU A 152 6.00 2.00 -13.88
CA LEU A 152 6.37 2.94 -12.84
C LEU A 152 7.75 2.61 -12.25
N LEU A 153 8.68 3.56 -12.39
CA LEU A 153 10.03 3.51 -11.85
C LEU A 153 10.15 4.21 -10.51
N LYS A 154 9.47 5.37 -10.34
CA LYS A 154 9.43 6.12 -9.08
C LYS A 154 8.07 6.78 -8.90
N GLY A 155 7.60 6.84 -7.67
CA GLY A 155 6.37 7.54 -7.34
C GLY A 155 5.72 7.10 -6.04
N VAL A 156 4.63 7.79 -5.69
CA VAL A 156 3.77 7.42 -4.56
C VAL A 156 2.36 7.20 -5.08
N ILE A 157 1.89 5.96 -4.94
CA ILE A 157 0.49 5.59 -5.19
C ILE A 157 -0.20 5.42 -3.85
N VAL A 158 -1.30 6.14 -3.64
CA VAL A 158 -2.14 5.97 -2.46
C VAL A 158 -3.41 5.23 -2.85
N ARG A 159 -3.59 4.04 -2.25
CA ARG A 159 -4.75 3.18 -2.52
C ARG A 159 -5.85 3.42 -1.49
N HIS A 160 -7.07 3.52 -1.97
CA HIS A 160 -8.26 3.52 -1.15
C HIS A 160 -9.20 2.39 -1.58
N LEU A 161 -9.53 1.49 -0.64
CA LEU A 161 -10.48 0.40 -0.88
C LEU A 161 -11.87 0.85 -0.44
N VAL A 162 -12.78 0.98 -1.40
CA VAL A 162 -14.19 1.25 -1.14
C VAL A 162 -14.81 0.02 -0.47
N LEU A 163 -15.48 0.23 0.66
CA LEU A 163 -16.17 -0.81 1.41
C LEU A 163 -17.68 -0.62 1.32
N PRO A 164 -18.48 -1.70 1.28
CA PRO A 164 -19.92 -1.61 1.17
C PRO A 164 -20.53 -0.82 2.33
N GLY A 165 -21.47 0.07 2.03
CA GLY A 165 -22.12 0.97 2.98
C GLY A 165 -21.22 2.06 3.55
N ARG A 166 -20.09 2.39 2.89
CA ARG A 166 -19.11 3.38 3.35
C ARG A 166 -18.76 4.45 2.32
N VAL A 167 -19.70 4.78 1.44
CA VAL A 167 -19.49 5.81 0.41
C VAL A 167 -19.03 7.13 1.02
N GLU A 168 -19.71 7.61 2.08
CA GLU A 168 -19.35 8.85 2.75
C GLU A 168 -17.97 8.82 3.44
N GLU A 169 -17.52 7.65 3.90
CA GLU A 169 -16.16 7.49 4.43
C GLU A 169 -15.14 7.55 3.30
N SER A 170 -15.42 6.93 2.17
CA SER A 170 -14.58 7.00 0.97
C SER A 170 -14.46 8.43 0.45
N LYS A 171 -15.57 9.17 0.36
CA LYS A 171 -15.55 10.59 -0.03
C LYS A 171 -14.68 11.43 0.91
N ARG A 172 -14.82 11.25 2.24
CA ARG A 172 -13.95 11.94 3.21
C ARG A 172 -12.49 11.58 3.03
N ALA A 173 -12.18 10.30 2.76
CA ALA A 173 -10.81 9.85 2.53
C ALA A 173 -10.20 10.51 1.28
N LEU A 174 -10.93 10.55 0.16
CA LEU A 174 -10.50 11.19 -1.08
C LEU A 174 -10.32 12.70 -0.91
N ALA A 175 -11.27 13.40 -0.27
CA ALA A 175 -11.15 14.83 0.01
C ALA A 175 -9.89 15.12 0.87
N THR A 176 -9.67 14.35 1.93
CA THR A 176 -8.50 14.49 2.81
C THR A 176 -7.18 14.31 2.04
N LEU A 177 -7.11 13.30 1.17
CA LEU A 177 -5.92 13.04 0.36
C LEU A 177 -5.68 14.15 -0.66
N TYR A 178 -6.73 14.60 -1.33
CA TYR A 178 -6.64 15.67 -2.33
C TYR A 178 -6.22 17.01 -1.70
N GLU A 179 -6.84 17.39 -0.59
CA GLU A 179 -6.50 18.62 0.15
C GLU A 179 -5.05 18.61 0.64
N ARG A 180 -4.54 17.44 1.07
CA ARG A 180 -3.20 17.35 1.66
C ARG A 180 -2.08 17.19 0.64
N PHE A 181 -2.31 16.42 -0.40
CA PHE A 181 -1.25 15.98 -1.32
C PHE A 181 -1.44 16.47 -2.75
N GLY A 182 -2.67 16.81 -3.17
CA GLY A 182 -2.96 17.23 -4.53
C GLY A 182 -2.39 16.26 -5.56
N GLY A 183 -1.66 16.79 -6.54
CA GLY A 183 -0.98 16.00 -7.58
C GLY A 183 0.35 15.35 -7.16
N SER A 184 0.76 15.46 -5.87
CA SER A 184 2.00 14.82 -5.39
C SER A 184 1.91 13.30 -5.22
N VAL A 185 0.70 12.76 -5.27
CA VAL A 185 0.42 11.31 -5.25
C VAL A 185 -0.56 10.97 -6.35
N ARG A 186 -0.49 9.73 -6.87
CA ARG A 186 -1.58 9.18 -7.68
C ARG A 186 -2.49 8.32 -6.80
N LEU A 187 -3.79 8.46 -6.99
CA LEU A 187 -4.76 7.66 -6.26
C LEU A 187 -5.06 6.36 -6.99
N SER A 188 -5.36 5.31 -6.24
CA SER A 188 -5.94 4.07 -6.75
C SER A 188 -7.20 3.76 -5.95
N ILE A 189 -8.35 3.98 -6.59
CA ILE A 189 -9.66 3.75 -5.99
C ILE A 189 -10.09 2.33 -6.35
N MET A 190 -10.23 1.45 -5.34
CA MET A 190 -10.41 0.01 -5.56
C MET A 190 -11.80 -0.44 -5.11
N SER A 191 -12.45 -1.30 -5.93
CA SER A 191 -13.73 -1.96 -5.63
C SER A 191 -13.60 -3.44 -5.27
N GLN A 192 -12.37 -3.97 -5.23
CA GLN A 192 -12.08 -5.43 -5.15
C GLN A 192 -12.32 -6.05 -3.77
N TYR A 193 -13.11 -5.41 -2.89
CA TYR A 193 -13.43 -6.00 -1.60
C TYR A 193 -14.20 -7.32 -1.76
N THR A 194 -13.73 -8.36 -1.07
CA THR A 194 -14.40 -9.66 -1.00
C THR A 194 -14.56 -10.08 0.46
N PRO A 195 -15.79 -10.41 0.92
CA PRO A 195 -16.06 -10.79 2.30
C PRO A 195 -15.62 -12.24 2.58
N LEU A 196 -14.34 -12.45 2.90
CA LEU A 196 -13.77 -13.77 3.16
C LEU A 196 -13.82 -14.20 4.64
N ALA A 197 -14.05 -13.25 5.55
CA ALA A 197 -14.09 -13.52 6.98
C ALA A 197 -15.53 -13.85 7.45
N SER A 198 -15.68 -14.68 8.48
CA SER A 198 -16.94 -14.87 9.20
C SER A 198 -17.24 -13.69 10.14
N GLY A 199 -18.52 -13.42 10.40
CA GLY A 199 -18.96 -12.39 11.35
C GLY A 199 -18.82 -10.96 10.83
N LEU A 200 -18.70 -10.78 9.52
CA LEU A 200 -18.63 -9.46 8.87
C LEU A 200 -19.99 -8.74 8.86
N GLU A 201 -21.08 -9.46 9.06
CA GLU A 201 -22.46 -8.92 9.09
C GLU A 201 -22.61 -7.84 10.17
N ARG A 202 -22.01 -8.05 11.34
CA ARG A 202 -22.03 -7.07 12.46
C ARG A 202 -21.35 -5.74 12.14
N TYR A 203 -20.52 -5.74 11.08
CA TYR A 203 -19.84 -4.53 10.57
C TYR A 203 -20.50 -3.97 9.31
N GLY A 204 -21.55 -4.64 8.79
CA GLY A 204 -22.16 -4.31 7.51
C GLY A 204 -21.25 -4.60 6.31
N LEU A 205 -20.39 -5.61 6.42
CA LEU A 205 -19.36 -5.97 5.42
C LEU A 205 -19.56 -7.38 4.85
N ALA A 206 -20.79 -7.92 4.92
CA ALA A 206 -21.10 -9.25 4.42
C ALA A 206 -21.22 -9.35 2.88
N GLY A 207 -21.49 -8.21 2.23
CA GLY A 207 -21.59 -8.09 0.77
C GLY A 207 -20.36 -7.47 0.14
N ARG A 208 -20.36 -7.42 -1.18
CA ARG A 208 -19.41 -6.60 -1.96
C ARG A 208 -19.94 -5.17 -2.06
N VAL A 209 -19.10 -4.23 -2.44
CA VAL A 209 -19.52 -2.88 -2.83
C VAL A 209 -20.39 -3.01 -4.09
N SER A 210 -21.51 -2.28 -4.17
CA SER A 210 -22.33 -2.26 -5.38
C SER A 210 -21.70 -1.35 -6.44
N GLU A 211 -22.13 -1.53 -7.69
CA GLU A 211 -21.69 -0.69 -8.80
C GLU A 211 -22.06 0.77 -8.55
N GLU A 212 -23.29 1.01 -8.07
CA GLU A 212 -23.78 2.35 -7.76
C GLU A 212 -22.97 3.02 -6.64
N GLU A 213 -22.63 2.29 -5.58
CA GLU A 213 -21.78 2.80 -4.50
C GLU A 213 -20.38 3.16 -5.01
N TYR A 214 -19.84 2.35 -5.90
CA TYR A 214 -18.50 2.59 -6.45
C TYR A 214 -18.51 3.76 -7.43
N GLU A 215 -19.48 3.84 -8.34
CA GLU A 215 -19.66 4.95 -9.27
C GLU A 215 -19.82 6.28 -8.52
N GLU A 216 -20.62 6.32 -7.45
CA GLU A 216 -20.80 7.51 -6.63
C GLU A 216 -19.47 8.01 -6.02
N VAL A 217 -18.55 7.10 -5.67
CA VAL A 217 -17.22 7.46 -5.17
C VAL A 217 -16.33 8.01 -6.30
N LEU A 218 -16.40 7.42 -7.50
CA LEU A 218 -15.65 7.89 -8.67
C LEU A 218 -16.13 9.28 -9.13
N GLU A 219 -17.45 9.48 -9.24
CA GLU A 219 -18.06 10.79 -9.56
C GLU A 219 -17.62 11.87 -8.56
N TYR A 220 -17.50 11.50 -7.28
CA TYR A 220 -17.01 12.43 -6.26
C TYR A 220 -15.54 12.76 -6.47
N ALA A 221 -14.69 11.78 -6.82
CA ALA A 221 -13.28 12.02 -7.15
C ALA A 221 -13.15 13.01 -8.33
N ASP A 222 -13.94 12.81 -9.39
CA ASP A 222 -13.99 13.72 -10.54
C ASP A 222 -14.43 15.13 -10.13
N SER A 223 -15.43 15.25 -9.26
CA SER A 223 -15.93 16.54 -8.75
C SER A 223 -14.90 17.32 -7.92
N LEU A 224 -13.93 16.63 -7.31
CA LEU A 224 -12.79 17.24 -6.62
C LEU A 224 -11.72 17.75 -7.59
N GLY A 225 -11.77 17.37 -8.87
CA GLY A 225 -10.74 17.66 -9.86
C GLY A 225 -9.55 16.70 -9.81
N ILE A 226 -9.75 15.49 -9.35
CA ILE A 226 -8.74 14.41 -9.40
C ILE A 226 -8.81 13.82 -10.81
N GLU A 227 -7.88 14.20 -11.68
CA GLU A 227 -7.92 13.85 -13.12
C GLU A 227 -7.18 12.55 -13.44
N ASP A 228 -6.22 12.14 -12.60
CA ASP A 228 -5.30 11.04 -12.91
C ASP A 228 -5.27 10.03 -11.75
N TYR A 229 -6.21 9.08 -11.79
CA TYR A 229 -6.29 8.00 -10.81
C TYR A 229 -6.54 6.64 -11.46
N PHE A 230 -6.09 5.59 -10.79
CA PHE A 230 -6.37 4.20 -11.18
C PHE A 230 -7.72 3.77 -10.60
N TRP A 231 -8.53 3.12 -11.42
CA TRP A 231 -9.82 2.56 -11.03
C TRP A 231 -10.02 1.18 -11.66
N GLN A 232 -10.99 0.43 -11.19
CA GLN A 232 -11.28 -0.91 -11.65
C GLN A 232 -12.62 -0.95 -12.37
N GLN A 233 -12.64 -1.54 -13.56
CA GLN A 233 -13.90 -1.93 -14.19
C GLN A 233 -14.46 -3.14 -13.42
N GLY A 234 -15.74 -3.06 -13.02
CA GLY A 234 -16.46 -4.11 -12.31
C GLY A 234 -16.65 -5.38 -13.16
#